data_ed0f8a78564df452c3808bd00e983a5c
#
_entry.id   ed0f8a78564df452c3808bd00e983a5c
#
_cell.length_a   1.000
_cell.length_b   1.000
_cell.length_c   1.000
_cell.angle_alpha   90.00
_cell.angle_beta   90.00
_cell.angle_gamma   90.00
#
_symmetry.space_group_name_H-M   'P 1'
#
loop_
_entity.id
_entity.type
_entity.pdbx_description
1 polymer ?
#
loop_
_entity_poly.entity_id
_entity_poly.type
_entity_poly.pdbx_seq_one_letter_code
_entity_poly.pdbx_strand_id
1 'polypeptide(L)'
;MTNLLDGYPGHEHAIPIYPLYKDVIHTIAESRMIVTPTLIVSYGGPFAENYFWETEEPYHDAKLQHFMPYEELASKTRRVGAGWFMKEEQVFPKHAKSMKALVEANGLAGIGSHGEFQGMGYHWEMWAMQSGGMKNIDVLKVATILGATGLGLDKDLGSLEKGKLADLVILDKNPLENIRNTNTVHFVMKNGRLYDGNTCDEVYPAKKKLDRSEWNFEKPIRTTEVNE
;
A
#
# COMPACT_ATOMS: atom_id res chain seq x y z
N MET A 1 -19.41 -15.23 -2.24
CA MET A 1 -19.76 -16.31 -3.20
C MET A 1 -20.69 -15.83 -4.31
N THR A 2 -21.79 -15.11 -4.03
CA THR A 2 -22.71 -14.60 -5.04
C THR A 2 -22.01 -13.80 -6.13
N ASN A 3 -21.21 -12.80 -5.78
CA ASN A 3 -20.47 -11.98 -6.74
C ASN A 3 -19.59 -12.82 -7.68
N LEU A 4 -18.97 -13.88 -7.15
CA LEU A 4 -18.14 -14.79 -7.95
C LEU A 4 -19.01 -15.59 -8.95
N LEU A 5 -20.16 -16.10 -8.50
CA LEU A 5 -21.09 -16.83 -9.36
C LEU A 5 -21.74 -15.93 -10.41
N ASP A 6 -21.92 -14.66 -10.11
CA ASP A 6 -22.44 -13.63 -11.01
C ASP A 6 -21.37 -13.12 -12.01
N GLY A 7 -20.12 -13.64 -11.93
CA GLY A 7 -19.04 -13.32 -12.86
C GLY A 7 -18.34 -11.98 -12.61
N TYR A 8 -18.39 -11.45 -11.39
CA TYR A 8 -17.62 -10.24 -11.05
C TYR A 8 -16.13 -10.50 -11.16
N PRO A 9 -15.37 -9.63 -11.84
CA PRO A 9 -13.92 -9.83 -12.07
C PRO A 9 -13.06 -9.51 -10.84
N GLY A 10 -13.59 -8.78 -9.85
CA GLY A 10 -12.85 -8.36 -8.67
C GLY A 10 -13.70 -8.29 -7.41
N HIS A 11 -13.03 -8.41 -6.28
CA HIS A 11 -13.59 -8.25 -4.94
C HIS A 11 -12.68 -7.33 -4.13
N GLU A 12 -13.25 -6.23 -3.70
CA GLU A 12 -12.55 -5.24 -2.87
C GLU A 12 -12.80 -5.54 -1.39
N HIS A 13 -11.80 -5.18 -0.56
CA HIS A 13 -11.76 -5.41 0.88
C HIS A 13 -11.58 -6.89 1.31
N ALA A 14 -11.15 -7.07 2.55
CA ALA A 14 -10.96 -8.39 3.12
C ALA A 14 -12.30 -9.14 3.27
N ILE A 15 -12.28 -10.43 2.96
CA ILE A 15 -13.39 -11.32 3.28
C ILE A 15 -13.38 -11.52 4.80
N PRO A 16 -14.43 -11.10 5.56
CA PRO A 16 -14.40 -11.04 7.01
C PRO A 16 -14.65 -12.41 7.67
N ILE A 17 -14.02 -13.45 7.14
CA ILE A 17 -14.09 -14.85 7.59
C ILE A 17 -12.69 -15.38 7.73
N TYR A 18 -12.38 -15.96 8.88
CA TYR A 18 -11.10 -16.62 9.12
C TYR A 18 -11.29 -17.91 9.92
N PRO A 19 -10.64 -19.02 9.48
CA PRO A 19 -9.89 -19.16 8.23
C PRO A 19 -10.82 -19.24 7.01
N LEU A 20 -10.34 -18.79 5.85
CA LEU A 20 -11.00 -19.16 4.59
C LEU A 20 -10.73 -20.65 4.32
N TYR A 21 -11.81 -21.38 4.04
CA TYR A 21 -11.70 -22.80 3.74
C TYR A 21 -11.07 -23.04 2.37
N LYS A 22 -10.44 -24.22 2.23
CA LYS A 22 -9.65 -24.57 1.06
C LYS A 22 -10.48 -24.53 -0.24
N ASP A 23 -11.72 -24.98 -0.21
CA ASP A 23 -12.65 -24.95 -1.34
C ASP A 23 -12.97 -23.51 -1.78
N VAL A 24 -13.18 -22.60 -0.84
CA VAL A 24 -13.40 -21.17 -1.12
C VAL A 24 -12.17 -20.57 -1.78
N ILE A 25 -10.97 -20.83 -1.25
CA ILE A 25 -9.71 -20.34 -1.81
C ILE A 25 -9.52 -20.83 -3.24
N HIS A 26 -9.71 -22.14 -3.49
CA HIS A 26 -9.56 -22.72 -4.83
C HIS A 26 -10.61 -22.18 -5.80
N THR A 27 -11.87 -22.03 -5.36
CA THR A 27 -12.93 -21.46 -6.21
C THR A 27 -12.59 -20.02 -6.63
N ILE A 28 -12.10 -19.19 -5.71
CA ILE A 28 -11.67 -17.82 -6.04
C ILE A 28 -10.46 -17.86 -6.99
N ALA A 29 -9.46 -18.69 -6.72
CA ALA A 29 -8.27 -18.79 -7.56
C ALA A 29 -8.59 -19.24 -8.99
N GLU A 30 -9.43 -20.26 -9.15
CA GLU A 30 -9.84 -20.83 -10.45
C GLU A 30 -10.72 -19.86 -11.24
N SER A 31 -11.56 -19.07 -10.57
CA SER A 31 -12.39 -18.05 -11.24
C SER A 31 -11.59 -16.89 -11.82
N ARG A 32 -10.33 -16.74 -11.42
CA ARG A 32 -9.47 -15.60 -11.77
C ARG A 32 -9.98 -14.24 -11.25
N MET A 33 -10.96 -14.23 -10.35
CA MET A 33 -11.38 -13.02 -9.66
C MET A 33 -10.21 -12.47 -8.84
N ILE A 34 -9.85 -11.20 -9.06
CA ILE A 34 -8.84 -10.54 -8.22
C ILE A 34 -9.44 -10.18 -6.86
N VAL A 35 -8.66 -10.35 -5.80
CA VAL A 35 -9.02 -9.88 -4.45
C VAL A 35 -8.06 -8.79 -4.01
N THR A 36 -8.60 -7.60 -3.71
CA THR A 36 -7.84 -6.46 -3.18
C THR A 36 -8.26 -6.25 -1.72
N PRO A 37 -7.58 -6.86 -0.74
CA PRO A 37 -8.11 -7.07 0.61
C PRO A 37 -8.21 -5.81 1.45
N THR A 38 -7.42 -4.78 1.16
CA THR A 38 -7.36 -3.56 1.97
C THR A 38 -7.18 -3.88 3.46
N LEU A 39 -6.08 -4.56 3.79
CA LEU A 39 -5.81 -5.09 5.13
C LEU A 39 -5.68 -3.99 6.19
N ILE A 40 -5.23 -2.78 5.78
CA ILE A 40 -5.13 -1.63 6.68
C ILE A 40 -6.50 -1.13 7.16
N VAL A 41 -7.58 -1.51 6.47
CA VAL A 41 -8.98 -1.27 6.85
C VAL A 41 -9.67 -2.61 7.20
N SER A 42 -9.03 -3.44 8.01
CA SER A 42 -9.52 -4.78 8.32
C SER A 42 -10.93 -4.79 8.90
N TYR A 43 -11.78 -5.69 8.38
CA TYR A 43 -13.09 -5.97 8.93
C TYR A 43 -13.03 -7.03 10.03
N GLY A 44 -13.90 -6.90 11.03
CA GLY A 44 -14.03 -7.88 12.11
C GLY A 44 -13.01 -7.73 13.23
N GLY A 45 -12.36 -6.57 13.34
CA GLY A 45 -11.39 -6.23 14.38
C GLY A 45 -11.04 -4.74 14.40
N PRO A 46 -9.99 -4.36 15.14
CA PRO A 46 -9.48 -3.00 15.14
C PRO A 46 -9.13 -2.52 13.74
N PHE A 47 -9.31 -1.22 13.52
CA PHE A 47 -8.90 -0.57 12.29
C PHE A 47 -7.36 -0.62 12.17
N ALA A 48 -6.86 -1.46 11.28
CA ALA A 48 -5.44 -1.83 11.26
C ALA A 48 -4.51 -0.67 10.88
N GLU A 49 -5.00 0.37 10.22
CA GLU A 49 -4.23 1.58 9.96
C GLU A 49 -3.72 2.21 11.26
N ASN A 50 -4.51 2.16 12.36
CA ASN A 50 -4.09 2.67 13.66
C ASN A 50 -2.83 1.96 14.19
N TYR A 51 -2.70 0.65 13.94
CA TYR A 51 -1.48 -0.08 14.29
C TYR A 51 -0.23 0.54 13.63
N PHE A 52 -0.33 0.88 12.35
CA PHE A 52 0.79 1.49 11.63
C PHE A 52 1.03 2.94 12.06
N TRP A 53 -0.02 3.70 12.41
CA TRP A 53 0.15 5.03 12.99
C TRP A 53 0.93 5.00 14.30
N GLU A 54 0.65 4.02 15.15
CA GLU A 54 1.27 3.87 16.45
C GLU A 54 2.71 3.31 16.36
N THR A 55 2.97 2.41 15.40
CA THR A 55 4.26 1.71 15.33
C THR A 55 5.27 2.35 14.39
N GLU A 56 4.82 3.12 13.40
CA GLU A 56 5.68 3.69 12.35
C GLU A 56 5.95 5.19 12.54
N GLU A 57 5.23 5.84 13.43
CA GLU A 57 5.38 7.29 13.73
C GLU A 57 5.51 8.18 12.47
N PRO A 58 4.55 8.12 11.52
CA PRO A 58 4.69 8.74 10.19
C PRO A 58 4.84 10.27 10.25
N TYR A 59 4.48 10.89 11.37
CA TYR A 59 4.69 12.32 11.59
C TYR A 59 6.17 12.73 11.48
N HIS A 60 7.08 11.82 11.82
CA HIS A 60 8.53 12.06 11.76
C HIS A 60 9.15 11.70 10.41
N ASP A 61 8.38 11.16 9.47
CA ASP A 61 8.87 10.82 8.15
C ASP A 61 9.13 12.09 7.32
N ALA A 62 10.37 12.26 6.87
CA ALA A 62 10.79 13.46 6.16
C ALA A 62 10.11 13.61 4.78
N LYS A 63 9.81 12.51 4.09
CA LYS A 63 9.10 12.54 2.81
C LYS A 63 7.64 12.95 3.02
N LEU A 64 6.99 12.42 4.03
CA LEU A 64 5.63 12.82 4.35
C LEU A 64 5.55 14.29 4.73
N GLN A 65 6.47 14.79 5.55
CA GLN A 65 6.56 16.21 5.86
C GLN A 65 6.83 17.08 4.63
N HIS A 66 7.50 16.52 3.61
CA HIS A 66 7.77 17.23 2.37
C HIS A 66 6.55 17.26 1.43
N PHE A 67 5.79 16.16 1.32
CA PHE A 67 4.72 16.00 0.33
C PHE A 67 3.32 16.28 0.87
N MET A 68 3.13 16.26 2.19
CA MET A 68 1.81 16.42 2.80
C MET A 68 1.71 17.75 3.55
N PRO A 69 0.63 18.51 3.37
CA PRO A 69 0.38 19.71 4.18
C PRO A 69 0.41 19.40 5.67
N TYR A 70 0.99 20.32 6.44
CA TYR A 70 1.17 20.13 7.89
C TYR A 70 -0.13 19.76 8.60
N GLU A 71 -1.22 20.50 8.33
CA GLU A 71 -2.51 20.28 8.98
C GLU A 71 -3.09 18.90 8.66
N GLU A 72 -2.92 18.42 7.43
CA GLU A 72 -3.36 17.11 7.03
C GLU A 72 -2.56 16.01 7.74
N LEU A 73 -1.23 16.09 7.71
CA LEU A 73 -0.37 15.14 8.42
C LEU A 73 -0.64 15.16 9.94
N ALA A 74 -0.75 16.35 10.54
CA ALA A 74 -1.04 16.48 11.95
C ALA A 74 -2.43 15.94 12.33
N SER A 75 -3.44 16.16 11.51
CA SER A 75 -4.79 15.64 11.76
C SER A 75 -4.84 14.12 11.72
N LYS A 76 -4.12 13.50 10.76
CA LYS A 76 -4.03 12.05 10.63
C LYS A 76 -3.25 11.43 11.78
N THR A 77 -2.14 12.03 12.19
CA THR A 77 -1.30 11.51 13.29
C THR A 77 -1.92 11.71 14.68
N ARG A 78 -2.84 12.67 14.82
CA ARG A 78 -3.61 12.89 16.05
C ARG A 78 -4.86 12.03 16.13
N ARG A 79 -5.20 11.28 15.10
CA ARG A 79 -6.27 10.31 15.14
C ARG A 79 -5.90 9.22 16.14
N VAL A 80 -6.29 9.48 17.37
CA VAL A 80 -6.39 8.42 18.36
C VAL A 80 -7.54 7.54 17.87
N GLY A 81 -7.24 6.31 17.50
CA GLY A 81 -8.26 5.36 17.10
C GLY A 81 -9.35 5.21 18.16
N ALA A 82 -10.43 4.55 17.83
CA ALA A 82 -11.59 4.35 18.72
C ALA A 82 -11.27 3.55 20.00
N GLY A 83 -10.02 3.27 20.30
CA GLY A 83 -9.57 2.55 21.49
C GLY A 83 -8.10 2.18 21.46
N TRP A 84 -7.63 1.64 22.57
CA TRP A 84 -6.29 1.05 22.70
C TRP A 84 -6.41 -0.45 22.41
N PHE A 85 -5.61 -0.94 21.48
CA PHE A 85 -5.61 -2.35 21.09
C PHE A 85 -4.21 -2.93 21.23
N MET A 86 -4.14 -4.11 21.83
CA MET A 86 -2.88 -4.86 21.84
C MET A 86 -2.58 -5.39 20.44
N LYS A 87 -1.31 -5.65 20.18
CA LYS A 87 -0.86 -6.22 18.90
C LYS A 87 -1.60 -7.53 18.56
N GLU A 88 -1.91 -8.33 19.57
CA GLU A 88 -2.59 -9.63 19.46
C GLU A 88 -4.07 -9.50 19.06
N GLU A 89 -4.67 -8.32 19.27
CA GLU A 89 -6.05 -8.03 18.90
C GLU A 89 -6.20 -7.64 17.43
N GLN A 90 -5.07 -7.33 16.77
CA GLN A 90 -5.06 -6.99 15.35
C GLN A 90 -5.43 -8.22 14.51
N VAL A 91 -6.44 -8.09 13.65
CA VAL A 91 -6.94 -9.20 12.83
C VAL A 91 -6.35 -9.22 11.43
N PHE A 92 -5.75 -8.14 10.94
CA PHE A 92 -5.19 -8.08 9.59
C PHE A 92 -4.16 -9.19 9.30
N PRO A 93 -3.33 -9.67 10.24
CA PRO A 93 -2.43 -10.79 9.95
C PRO A 93 -3.17 -12.10 9.63
N LYS A 94 -4.39 -12.28 10.17
CA LYS A 94 -5.23 -13.44 9.86
C LYS A 94 -5.77 -13.34 8.42
N HIS A 95 -6.27 -12.18 8.03
CA HIS A 95 -6.71 -11.95 6.65
C HIS A 95 -5.53 -12.06 5.67
N ALA A 96 -4.34 -11.56 6.03
CA ALA A 96 -3.13 -11.72 5.25
C ALA A 96 -2.76 -13.20 5.03
N LYS A 97 -2.98 -14.09 6.02
CA LYS A 97 -2.81 -15.56 5.83
C LYS A 97 -3.76 -16.12 4.77
N SER A 98 -4.99 -15.62 4.70
CA SER A 98 -5.93 -16.02 3.65
C SER A 98 -5.47 -15.55 2.28
N MET A 99 -4.91 -14.34 2.17
CA MET A 99 -4.33 -13.82 0.93
C MET A 99 -3.10 -14.60 0.50
N LYS A 100 -2.22 -14.98 1.46
CA LYS A 100 -1.11 -15.89 1.18
C LYS A 100 -1.60 -17.20 0.57
N ALA A 101 -2.61 -17.84 1.17
CA ALA A 101 -3.15 -19.09 0.67
C ALA A 101 -3.78 -18.93 -0.73
N LEU A 102 -4.42 -17.80 -1.03
CA LEU A 102 -4.95 -17.49 -2.36
C LEU A 102 -3.83 -17.39 -3.40
N VAL A 103 -2.76 -16.67 -3.10
CA VAL A 103 -1.61 -16.52 -4.01
C VAL A 103 -0.88 -17.86 -4.22
N GLU A 104 -0.72 -18.66 -3.17
CA GLU A 104 -0.15 -20.02 -3.25
C GLU A 104 -1.01 -20.98 -4.08
N ALA A 105 -2.32 -20.74 -4.17
CA ALA A 105 -3.25 -21.44 -5.05
C ALA A 105 -3.30 -20.85 -6.48
N ASN A 106 -2.35 -20.01 -6.87
CA ASN A 106 -2.30 -19.27 -8.14
C ASN A 106 -3.47 -18.29 -8.37
N GLY A 107 -4.12 -17.85 -7.31
CA GLY A 107 -5.14 -16.81 -7.39
C GLY A 107 -4.53 -15.41 -7.60
N LEU A 108 -5.38 -14.46 -7.98
CA LEU A 108 -5.01 -13.07 -8.18
C LEU A 108 -5.28 -12.26 -6.92
N ALA A 109 -4.28 -11.46 -6.53
CA ALA A 109 -4.37 -10.50 -5.45
C ALA A 109 -3.80 -9.16 -5.89
N GLY A 110 -4.34 -8.08 -5.32
CA GLY A 110 -3.87 -6.72 -5.52
C GLY A 110 -3.57 -6.02 -4.19
N ILE A 111 -2.88 -4.87 -4.25
CA ILE A 111 -2.66 -3.99 -3.11
C ILE A 111 -3.77 -2.94 -3.08
N GLY A 112 -4.48 -2.83 -1.97
CA GLY A 112 -5.50 -1.81 -1.74
C GLY A 112 -5.21 -1.03 -0.47
N SER A 113 -4.78 0.22 -0.60
CA SER A 113 -4.42 1.07 0.53
C SER A 113 -5.54 1.99 1.00
N HIS A 114 -6.74 1.87 0.44
CA HIS A 114 -7.93 2.68 0.69
C HIS A 114 -7.77 4.19 0.43
N GLY A 115 -6.54 4.67 0.25
CA GLY A 115 -6.26 6.08 -0.03
C GLY A 115 -6.35 7.01 1.19
N GLU A 116 -6.56 6.51 2.38
CA GLU A 116 -6.63 7.32 3.60
C GLU A 116 -5.29 7.96 3.95
N PHE A 117 -4.20 7.27 3.60
CA PHE A 117 -2.85 7.76 3.77
C PHE A 117 -2.05 7.59 2.49
N GLN A 118 -2.05 8.61 1.65
CA GLN A 118 -1.45 8.59 0.32
C GLN A 118 0.05 8.25 0.40
N GLY A 119 0.50 7.42 -0.53
CA GLY A 119 1.90 6.98 -0.61
C GLY A 119 2.23 5.92 0.44
N MET A 120 2.35 6.28 1.71
CA MET A 120 2.76 5.37 2.77
C MET A 120 1.77 4.21 2.99
N GLY A 121 0.48 4.45 2.87
CA GLY A 121 -0.54 3.40 3.00
C GLY A 121 -0.35 2.23 2.05
N TYR A 122 0.19 2.48 0.84
CA TYR A 122 0.52 1.42 -0.10
C TYR A 122 1.64 0.51 0.42
N HIS A 123 2.66 1.09 1.08
CA HIS A 123 3.73 0.32 1.71
C HIS A 123 3.21 -0.45 2.93
N TRP A 124 2.37 0.18 3.76
CA TRP A 124 1.75 -0.48 4.91
C TRP A 124 0.90 -1.67 4.50
N GLU A 125 0.15 -1.57 3.40
CA GLU A 125 -0.61 -2.71 2.88
C GLU A 125 0.31 -3.86 2.46
N MET A 126 1.44 -3.59 1.80
CA MET A 126 2.46 -4.61 1.50
C MET A 126 3.01 -5.25 2.77
N TRP A 127 3.28 -4.45 3.82
CA TRP A 127 3.79 -4.95 5.10
C TRP A 127 2.73 -5.77 5.85
N ALA A 128 1.46 -5.34 5.78
CA ALA A 128 0.33 -6.10 6.29
C ALA A 128 0.19 -7.45 5.57
N MET A 129 0.32 -7.48 4.24
CA MET A 129 0.34 -8.73 3.45
C MET A 129 1.42 -9.70 3.95
N GLN A 130 2.64 -9.19 4.13
CA GLN A 130 3.78 -9.99 4.59
C GLN A 130 3.56 -10.54 6.00
N SER A 131 2.84 -9.83 6.87
CA SER A 131 2.57 -10.26 8.25
C SER A 131 1.81 -11.58 8.35
N GLY A 132 1.09 -11.99 7.29
CA GLY A 132 0.47 -13.30 7.14
C GLY A 132 1.44 -14.43 6.77
N GLY A 133 2.73 -14.13 6.63
CA GLY A 133 3.77 -15.09 6.24
C GLY A 133 3.91 -15.27 4.73
N MET A 134 3.40 -14.36 3.91
CA MET A 134 3.68 -14.32 2.48
C MET A 134 5.16 -13.98 2.26
N LYS A 135 5.81 -14.64 1.30
CA LYS A 135 7.21 -14.33 0.95
C LYS A 135 7.30 -12.94 0.34
N ASN A 136 8.38 -12.21 0.63
CA ASN A 136 8.58 -10.85 0.12
C ASN A 136 8.44 -10.78 -1.40
N ILE A 137 8.97 -11.75 -2.14
CA ILE A 137 8.84 -11.80 -3.60
C ILE A 137 7.38 -11.92 -4.05
N ASP A 138 6.54 -12.65 -3.33
CA ASP A 138 5.14 -12.83 -3.68
C ASP A 138 4.33 -11.57 -3.32
N VAL A 139 4.67 -10.88 -2.23
CA VAL A 139 4.12 -9.55 -1.93
C VAL A 139 4.45 -8.56 -3.05
N LEU A 140 5.69 -8.56 -3.56
CA LEU A 140 6.07 -7.69 -4.67
C LEU A 140 5.33 -8.06 -5.96
N LYS A 141 5.06 -9.35 -6.23
CA LYS A 141 4.21 -9.75 -7.37
C LYS A 141 2.78 -9.25 -7.20
N VAL A 142 2.21 -9.32 -6.00
CA VAL A 142 0.88 -8.76 -5.71
C VAL A 142 0.85 -7.26 -5.99
N ALA A 143 1.91 -6.55 -5.60
CA ALA A 143 2.06 -5.11 -5.83
C ALA A 143 2.37 -4.72 -7.29
N THR A 144 2.61 -5.68 -8.16
CA THR A 144 3.02 -5.44 -9.55
C THR A 144 2.24 -6.30 -10.53
N ILE A 145 2.79 -7.44 -10.94
CA ILE A 145 2.25 -8.25 -12.05
C ILE A 145 0.88 -8.87 -11.74
N LEU A 146 0.63 -9.33 -10.51
CA LEU A 146 -0.68 -9.92 -10.18
C LEU A 146 -1.78 -8.85 -10.17
N GLY A 147 -1.48 -7.66 -9.62
CA GLY A 147 -2.38 -6.51 -9.69
C GLY A 147 -2.64 -6.08 -11.14
N ALA A 148 -1.59 -5.98 -11.96
CA ALA A 148 -1.72 -5.67 -13.38
C ALA A 148 -2.57 -6.70 -14.12
N THR A 149 -2.39 -8.00 -13.83
CA THR A 149 -3.19 -9.08 -14.42
C THR A 149 -4.66 -8.95 -14.03
N GLY A 150 -4.95 -8.67 -12.77
CA GLY A 150 -6.32 -8.49 -12.30
C GLY A 150 -7.03 -7.30 -12.94
N LEU A 151 -6.27 -6.26 -13.34
CA LEU A 151 -6.77 -5.11 -14.07
C LEU A 151 -6.78 -5.29 -15.59
N GLY A 152 -6.28 -6.42 -16.12
CA GLY A 152 -6.14 -6.67 -17.56
C GLY A 152 -5.04 -5.85 -18.24
N LEU A 153 -4.06 -5.36 -17.47
CA LEU A 153 -2.97 -4.49 -17.92
C LEU A 153 -1.59 -5.19 -17.95
N ASP A 154 -1.54 -6.49 -17.73
CA ASP A 154 -0.31 -7.28 -17.62
C ASP A 154 0.51 -7.35 -18.91
N LYS A 155 -0.10 -7.05 -20.07
CA LYS A 155 0.61 -6.93 -21.35
C LYS A 155 1.45 -5.66 -21.43
N ASP A 156 1.03 -4.60 -20.74
CA ASP A 156 1.63 -3.27 -20.82
C ASP A 156 2.46 -2.88 -19.58
N LEU A 157 2.12 -3.43 -18.41
CA LEU A 157 2.78 -3.11 -17.15
C LEU A 157 2.92 -4.33 -16.22
N GLY A 158 3.47 -4.06 -15.01
CA GLY A 158 3.56 -5.01 -13.91
C GLY A 158 4.82 -5.86 -13.91
N SER A 159 5.62 -5.85 -14.98
CA SER A 159 6.91 -6.53 -15.06
C SER A 159 7.89 -5.74 -15.93
N LEU A 160 9.19 -5.97 -15.70
CA LEU A 160 10.27 -5.35 -16.49
C LEU A 160 10.58 -6.23 -17.69
N GLU A 161 9.91 -5.98 -18.81
CA GLU A 161 10.05 -6.72 -20.04
C GLU A 161 10.12 -5.79 -21.24
N LYS A 162 10.86 -6.22 -22.29
CA LYS A 162 10.94 -5.46 -23.53
C LYS A 162 9.56 -5.35 -24.18
N GLY A 163 9.16 -4.14 -24.50
CA GLY A 163 7.89 -3.84 -25.14
C GLY A 163 6.81 -3.34 -24.19
N LYS A 164 7.01 -3.46 -22.88
CA LYS A 164 6.12 -2.85 -21.86
C LYS A 164 6.45 -1.38 -21.63
N LEU A 165 5.51 -0.67 -21.02
CA LEU A 165 5.71 0.70 -20.59
C LEU A 165 6.88 0.80 -19.61
N ALA A 166 7.67 1.85 -19.76
CA ALA A 166 8.82 2.12 -18.88
C ALA A 166 8.32 2.73 -17.55
N ASP A 167 7.60 1.93 -16.78
CA ASP A 167 7.10 2.22 -15.43
C ASP A 167 7.87 1.36 -14.44
N LEU A 168 8.70 1.97 -13.60
CA LEU A 168 9.50 1.24 -12.62
C LEU A 168 9.82 2.11 -11.38
N VAL A 169 10.13 1.44 -10.29
CA VAL A 169 10.59 2.07 -9.04
C VAL A 169 11.99 1.56 -8.73
N ILE A 170 12.91 2.47 -8.40
CA ILE A 170 14.26 2.15 -7.94
C ILE A 170 14.30 2.40 -6.44
N LEU A 171 14.72 1.39 -5.69
CA LEU A 171 14.80 1.43 -4.22
C LEU A 171 16.27 1.49 -3.78
N ASP A 172 16.55 2.19 -2.69
CA ASP A 172 17.89 2.26 -2.09
C ASP A 172 18.30 0.94 -1.40
N LYS A 173 17.31 0.15 -0.94
CA LYS A 173 17.53 -1.07 -0.20
C LYS A 173 16.74 -2.24 -0.78
N ASN A 174 17.25 -3.46 -0.59
CA ASN A 174 16.66 -4.67 -1.12
C ASN A 174 15.35 -5.07 -0.39
N PRO A 175 14.17 -5.00 -1.03
CA PRO A 175 12.90 -5.39 -0.42
C PRO A 175 12.75 -6.90 -0.25
N LEU A 176 13.58 -7.72 -0.92
CA LEU A 176 13.58 -9.18 -0.74
C LEU A 176 14.18 -9.57 0.61
N GLU A 177 15.12 -8.79 1.13
CA GLU A 177 15.70 -8.99 2.45
C GLU A 177 14.75 -8.52 3.57
N ASN A 178 14.13 -7.36 3.36
CA ASN A 178 13.17 -6.79 4.28
C ASN A 178 12.09 -6.04 3.51
N ILE A 179 10.84 -6.45 3.62
CA ILE A 179 9.73 -5.83 2.90
C ILE A 179 9.57 -4.34 3.27
N ARG A 180 10.02 -3.91 4.45
CA ARG A 180 10.04 -2.51 4.85
C ARG A 180 10.87 -1.62 3.93
N ASN A 181 11.84 -2.20 3.21
CA ASN A 181 12.67 -1.50 2.25
C ASN A 181 11.88 -1.02 1.02
N THR A 182 10.62 -1.41 0.85
CA THR A 182 9.77 -0.89 -0.23
C THR A 182 9.57 0.61 -0.16
N ASN A 183 9.64 1.23 1.03
CA ASN A 183 9.50 2.68 1.19
C ASN A 183 10.79 3.47 0.92
N THR A 184 11.92 2.81 0.63
CA THR A 184 13.20 3.47 0.32
C THR A 184 13.28 3.87 -1.15
N VAL A 185 12.25 4.55 -1.64
CA VAL A 185 12.15 4.95 -3.05
C VAL A 185 13.19 6.02 -3.37
N HIS A 186 14.11 5.69 -4.30
CA HIS A 186 15.12 6.60 -4.81
C HIS A 186 14.64 7.33 -6.08
N PHE A 187 14.17 6.55 -7.06
CA PHE A 187 13.60 7.09 -8.28
C PHE A 187 12.30 6.38 -8.64
N VAL A 188 11.44 7.11 -9.35
CA VAL A 188 10.25 6.57 -10.00
C VAL A 188 10.32 6.92 -11.48
N MET A 189 10.19 5.93 -12.35
CA MET A 189 9.98 6.15 -13.77
C MET A 189 8.51 5.91 -14.13
N LYS A 190 7.92 6.86 -14.81
CA LYS A 190 6.56 6.77 -15.31
C LYS A 190 6.55 7.12 -16.79
N ASN A 191 6.17 6.16 -17.63
CA ASN A 191 6.12 6.30 -19.08
C ASN A 191 7.44 6.89 -19.65
N GLY A 192 8.59 6.36 -19.17
CA GLY A 192 9.92 6.77 -19.61
C GLY A 192 10.45 8.10 -19.04
N ARG A 193 9.70 8.76 -18.18
CA ARG A 193 10.14 9.97 -17.46
C ARG A 193 10.56 9.60 -16.06
N LEU A 194 11.76 10.00 -15.66
CA LEU A 194 12.36 9.68 -14.36
C LEU A 194 12.21 10.85 -13.40
N TYR A 195 11.75 10.53 -12.19
CA TYR A 195 11.51 11.48 -11.11
C TYR A 195 12.34 11.10 -9.88
N ASP A 196 12.86 12.09 -9.19
CA ASP A 196 13.50 11.91 -7.88
C ASP A 196 12.46 11.51 -6.82
N GLY A 197 12.74 10.44 -6.07
CA GLY A 197 11.81 9.88 -5.09
C GLY A 197 11.63 10.73 -3.82
N ASN A 198 12.46 11.76 -3.61
CA ASN A 198 12.37 12.65 -2.45
C ASN A 198 11.71 13.99 -2.77
N THR A 199 11.78 14.43 -4.04
CA THR A 199 11.30 15.75 -4.45
C THR A 199 10.23 15.72 -5.52
N CYS A 200 10.06 14.58 -6.22
CA CYS A 200 9.27 14.43 -7.44
C CYS A 200 9.72 15.37 -8.57
N ASP A 201 10.94 15.93 -8.49
CA ASP A 201 11.52 16.66 -9.61
C ASP A 201 11.76 15.70 -10.77
N GLU A 202 11.43 16.11 -11.99
CA GLU A 202 11.78 15.35 -13.16
C GLU A 202 13.29 15.50 -13.44
N VAL A 203 14.00 14.36 -13.47
CA VAL A 203 15.45 14.34 -13.70
C VAL A 203 15.81 13.86 -15.11
N TYR A 204 14.88 13.21 -15.82
CA TYR A 204 15.03 12.77 -17.20
C TYR A 204 13.66 12.64 -17.90
N PRO A 205 13.49 12.97 -19.18
CA PRO A 205 14.48 13.61 -20.08
C PRO A 205 14.66 15.12 -19.83
N ALA A 206 13.65 15.78 -19.27
CA ALA A 206 13.74 17.19 -18.92
C ALA A 206 14.13 17.34 -17.44
N LYS A 207 15.00 18.28 -17.13
CA LYS A 207 15.29 18.65 -15.74
C LYS A 207 14.29 19.72 -15.30
N LYS A 208 13.17 19.31 -14.69
CA LYS A 208 12.09 20.21 -14.29
C LYS A 208 11.74 20.02 -12.82
N LYS A 209 11.75 21.08 -12.06
CA LYS A 209 11.30 21.05 -10.67
C LYS A 209 9.79 20.90 -10.57
N LEU A 210 9.34 20.17 -9.54
CA LEU A 210 7.93 20.11 -9.19
C LEU A 210 7.46 21.50 -8.75
N ASP A 211 6.41 22.00 -9.40
CA ASP A 211 5.74 23.21 -8.96
C ASP A 211 4.86 22.91 -7.74
N ARG A 212 5.14 23.59 -6.65
CA ARG A 212 4.44 23.45 -5.37
C ARG A 212 3.81 24.77 -4.92
N SER A 213 3.68 25.72 -5.80
CA SER A 213 3.20 27.07 -5.47
C SER A 213 1.80 27.10 -4.86
N GLU A 214 0.97 26.08 -5.18
CA GLU A 214 -0.40 25.96 -4.63
C GLU A 214 -0.47 25.14 -3.34
N TRP A 215 0.66 24.59 -2.86
CA TRP A 215 0.68 23.73 -1.68
C TRP A 215 0.90 24.56 -0.42
N ASN A 216 0.03 24.43 0.56
CA ASN A 216 0.20 25.07 1.86
C ASN A 216 0.95 24.11 2.82
N PHE A 217 2.22 24.42 3.07
CA PHE A 217 3.08 23.68 3.99
C PHE A 217 3.44 24.45 5.27
N GLU A 218 2.85 25.61 5.47
CA GLU A 218 3.17 26.44 6.64
C GLU A 218 2.74 25.73 7.91
N LYS A 219 3.72 25.51 8.79
CA LYS A 219 3.45 25.06 10.15
C LYS A 219 2.80 26.22 10.90
N PRO A 220 1.74 25.98 11.70
CA PRO A 220 1.21 27.01 12.56
C PRO A 220 2.32 27.52 13.46
N ILE A 221 2.50 28.83 13.51
CA ILE A 221 3.41 29.49 14.42
C ILE A 221 2.89 29.19 15.83
N ARG A 222 3.67 28.44 16.61
CA ARG A 222 3.39 28.33 18.03
C ARG A 222 3.58 29.71 18.62
N THR A 223 2.52 30.39 18.93
CA THR A 223 2.56 31.59 19.78
C THR A 223 2.93 31.12 21.19
N THR A 224 4.21 30.92 21.44
CA THR A 224 4.76 30.73 22.80
C THR A 224 5.01 32.05 23.52
N GLU A 225 4.45 33.12 23.02
CA GLU A 225 4.46 34.41 23.71
C GLU A 225 3.01 34.79 24.06
N VAL A 226 2.45 34.08 25.05
CA VAL A 226 1.52 34.74 25.95
C VAL A 226 2.42 35.51 26.89
N ASN A 227 2.69 36.78 26.57
CA ASN A 227 3.30 37.70 27.49
C ASN A 227 2.43 37.74 28.75
N GLU A 228 3.01 37.45 29.90
CA GLU A 228 2.47 37.69 31.21
C GLU A 228 2.14 39.17 31.42
#